data_2d33d7ccdf15be328de89c39eef6df49
#
_entry.id   2d33d7ccdf15be328de89c39eef6df49
#
_cell.length_a   1.000
_cell.length_b   1.000
_cell.length_c   1.000
_cell.angle_alpha   90.00
_cell.angle_beta   90.00
_cell.angle_gamma   90.00
#
_symmetry.space_group_name_H-M   'P 1'
#
loop_
_entity.id
_entity.type
_entity.pdbx_description
1 polymer ?
#
loop_
_entity_poly.entity_id
_entity_poly.type
_entity_poly.pdbx_seq_one_letter_code
_entity_poly.pdbx_strand_id
1 'polypeptide(L)'
;YTKVFANTLIKHAQNDTKIVAITGAMPSGTGLDLFQKKFPDRMFDVGIAEQHGVTFAAGLATEGYKPYAAIYSTFLQRAYDQVVHDVAIQSLPVRFAIDRAGLVGSDGATHAGSFDTTYLSTLPNFVVMAASDEAELVRMINTSVNINDRPSAFRYPRGSGFGVELPDINETIEIGKGRIISSGKHLAILNFGARMNECKKAAETLNKKGIFVTIFDARFAKPLDCLLYTSDAADEVLG
;
A
#
# COMPACT_ATOMS: atom_id res chain seq x y z
N TYR A 1 -11.13 5.15 0.00
CA TYR A 1 -9.75 4.87 0.40
C TYR A 1 -8.97 6.15 0.69
N THR A 2 -8.93 7.11 -0.20
CA THR A 2 -8.19 8.39 -0.05
C THR A 2 -8.47 9.10 1.28
N LYS A 3 -9.76 9.22 1.68
CA LYS A 3 -10.14 9.80 2.98
C LYS A 3 -9.70 8.94 4.17
N VAL A 4 -9.69 7.61 4.02
CA VAL A 4 -9.22 6.70 5.06
C VAL A 4 -7.73 6.92 5.28
N PHE A 5 -6.93 6.97 4.20
CA PHE A 5 -5.52 7.32 4.28
C PHE A 5 -5.29 8.66 5.00
N ALA A 6 -5.92 9.74 4.51
CA ALA A 6 -5.72 11.07 5.07
C ALA A 6 -6.07 11.13 6.57
N ASN A 7 -7.22 10.58 6.96
CA ASN A 7 -7.67 10.61 8.36
C ASN A 7 -6.77 9.77 9.28
N THR A 8 -6.30 8.63 8.80
CA THR A 8 -5.37 7.78 9.57
C THR A 8 -4.01 8.48 9.73
N LEU A 9 -3.49 9.07 8.67
CA LEU A 9 -2.24 9.83 8.73
C LEU A 9 -2.36 11.04 9.68
N ILE A 10 -3.48 11.75 9.67
CA ILE A 10 -3.76 12.86 10.60
C ILE A 10 -3.72 12.38 12.04
N LYS A 11 -4.36 11.24 12.37
CA LYS A 11 -4.33 10.67 13.73
C LYS A 11 -2.90 10.38 14.19
N HIS A 12 -2.07 9.80 13.34
CA HIS A 12 -0.65 9.56 13.66
C HIS A 12 0.12 10.88 13.83
N ALA A 13 -0.10 11.84 12.93
CA ALA A 13 0.60 13.12 12.96
C ALA A 13 0.22 14.01 14.17
N GLN A 14 -0.91 13.77 14.83
CA GLN A 14 -1.26 14.39 16.12
C GLN A 14 -0.31 13.98 17.23
N ASN A 15 0.18 12.74 17.18
CA ASN A 15 1.03 12.14 18.22
C ASN A 15 2.52 12.13 17.84
N ASP A 16 2.85 12.35 16.56
CA ASP A 16 4.22 12.33 16.05
C ASP A 16 4.48 13.54 15.14
N THR A 17 5.22 14.50 15.64
CA THR A 17 5.57 15.74 14.92
C THR A 17 6.55 15.52 13.78
N LYS A 18 7.20 14.37 13.70
CA LYS A 18 8.12 13.99 12.63
C LYS A 18 7.40 13.61 11.33
N ILE A 19 6.10 13.30 11.39
CA ILE A 19 5.31 12.95 10.21
C ILE A 19 5.08 14.20 9.36
N VAL A 20 5.51 14.13 8.11
CA VAL A 20 5.31 15.15 7.07
C VAL A 20 4.73 14.50 5.82
N ALA A 21 3.99 15.26 5.02
CA ALA A 21 3.31 14.77 3.84
C ALA A 21 3.71 15.55 2.59
N ILE A 22 3.93 14.85 1.48
CA ILE A 22 4.39 15.41 0.21
C ILE A 22 3.47 14.91 -0.91
N THR A 23 3.10 15.79 -1.83
CA THR A 23 2.37 15.39 -3.04
C THR A 23 2.85 16.21 -4.25
N GLY A 24 2.57 15.72 -5.46
CA GLY A 24 2.89 16.38 -6.72
C GLY A 24 1.62 16.93 -7.38
N ALA A 25 1.22 18.17 -7.05
CA ALA A 25 0.05 18.88 -7.58
C ALA A 25 -1.32 18.16 -7.36
N MET A 26 -1.40 17.24 -6.38
CA MET A 26 -2.58 16.40 -6.17
C MET A 26 -3.10 16.41 -4.73
N PRO A 27 -3.19 17.58 -4.04
CA PRO A 27 -3.54 17.61 -2.62
C PRO A 27 -4.93 17.02 -2.35
N SER A 28 -5.96 17.40 -3.11
CA SER A 28 -7.32 16.86 -2.96
C SER A 28 -7.43 15.41 -3.44
N GLY A 29 -6.72 15.07 -4.51
CA GLY A 29 -6.73 13.74 -5.08
C GLY A 29 -6.10 12.69 -4.18
N THR A 30 -5.11 13.06 -3.38
CA THR A 30 -4.46 12.20 -2.38
C THR A 30 -5.05 12.36 -0.97
N GLY A 31 -5.98 13.32 -0.78
CA GLY A 31 -6.56 13.65 0.53
C GLY A 31 -5.67 14.50 1.42
N LEU A 32 -4.50 14.93 0.94
CA LEU A 32 -3.57 15.75 1.72
C LEU A 32 -4.05 17.19 1.92
N ASP A 33 -5.08 17.63 1.22
CA ASP A 33 -5.81 18.88 1.56
C ASP A 33 -6.43 18.82 2.98
N LEU A 34 -6.86 17.63 3.43
CA LEU A 34 -7.34 17.42 4.80
C LEU A 34 -6.20 17.48 5.80
N PHE A 35 -5.05 16.89 5.45
CA PHE A 35 -3.83 16.95 6.27
C PHE A 35 -3.32 18.38 6.39
N GLN A 36 -3.26 19.12 5.28
CA GLN A 36 -2.81 20.53 5.23
C GLN A 36 -3.64 21.45 6.12
N LYS A 37 -4.97 21.24 6.18
CA LYS A 37 -5.85 22.02 7.08
C LYS A 37 -5.51 21.85 8.56
N LYS A 38 -4.93 20.71 8.96
CA LYS A 38 -4.53 20.42 10.34
C LYS A 38 -3.07 20.78 10.62
N PHE A 39 -2.20 20.57 9.63
CA PHE A 39 -0.76 20.70 9.74
C PHE A 39 -0.18 21.45 8.52
N PRO A 40 -0.47 22.76 8.35
CA PRO A 40 -0.06 23.52 7.18
C PRO A 40 1.46 23.53 6.96
N ASP A 41 2.25 23.57 8.03
CA ASP A 41 3.72 23.60 7.98
C ASP A 41 4.37 22.22 7.79
N ARG A 42 3.58 21.15 7.66
CA ARG A 42 4.05 19.78 7.50
C ARG A 42 3.52 19.12 6.23
N MET A 43 2.90 19.88 5.34
CA MET A 43 2.43 19.42 4.04
C MET A 43 3.09 20.23 2.94
N PHE A 44 3.67 19.53 1.96
CA PHE A 44 4.41 20.11 0.85
C PHE A 44 3.82 19.65 -0.48
N ASP A 45 3.37 20.60 -1.28
CA ASP A 45 2.99 20.36 -2.68
C ASP A 45 4.15 20.85 -3.56
N VAL A 46 4.80 19.92 -4.24
CA VAL A 46 5.96 20.21 -5.09
C VAL A 46 5.59 20.54 -6.52
N GLY A 47 4.30 20.71 -6.82
CA GLY A 47 3.82 20.85 -8.19
C GLY A 47 3.94 19.55 -8.98
N ILE A 48 3.90 19.62 -10.32
CA ILE A 48 4.07 18.45 -11.20
C ILE A 48 5.57 18.13 -11.30
N ALA A 49 6.15 17.68 -10.19
CA ALA A 49 7.58 17.42 -10.03
C ALA A 49 7.82 16.22 -9.11
N GLU A 50 7.35 15.05 -9.50
CA GLU A 50 7.41 13.82 -8.70
C GLU A 50 8.86 13.43 -8.36
N GLN A 51 9.81 13.65 -9.27
CA GLN A 51 11.24 13.44 -9.01
C GLN A 51 11.72 14.28 -7.83
N HIS A 52 11.40 15.60 -7.86
CA HIS A 52 11.75 16.49 -6.75
C HIS A 52 11.06 16.06 -5.45
N GLY A 53 9.79 15.65 -5.52
CA GLY A 53 9.04 15.18 -4.35
C GLY A 53 9.69 13.96 -3.68
N VAL A 54 10.20 13.01 -4.45
CA VAL A 54 10.89 11.82 -3.93
C VAL A 54 12.26 12.18 -3.34
N THR A 55 13.08 12.97 -4.05
CA THR A 55 14.38 13.43 -3.53
C THR A 55 14.21 14.26 -2.26
N PHE A 56 13.21 15.14 -2.23
CA PHE A 56 12.87 15.94 -1.04
C PHE A 56 12.46 15.05 0.14
N ALA A 57 11.64 14.03 -0.11
CA ALA A 57 11.28 13.03 0.91
C ALA A 57 12.52 12.30 1.44
N ALA A 58 13.44 11.91 0.56
CA ALA A 58 14.70 11.28 0.95
C ALA A 58 15.52 12.19 1.87
N GLY A 59 15.68 13.47 1.50
CA GLY A 59 16.38 14.46 2.35
C GLY A 59 15.73 14.64 3.72
N LEU A 60 14.41 14.70 3.80
CA LEU A 60 13.70 14.76 5.09
C LEU A 60 13.91 13.49 5.92
N ALA A 61 13.98 12.33 5.29
CA ALA A 61 14.22 11.07 5.99
C ALA A 61 15.63 11.01 6.61
N THR A 62 16.65 11.61 5.98
CA THR A 62 18.01 11.68 6.56
C THR A 62 18.06 12.53 7.83
N GLU A 63 17.16 13.50 7.97
CA GLU A 63 17.03 14.35 9.16
C GLU A 63 16.08 13.76 10.22
N GLY A 64 15.68 12.48 10.05
CA GLY A 64 14.86 11.75 11.00
C GLY A 64 13.38 12.14 10.98
N TYR A 65 12.92 12.81 9.92
CA TYR A 65 11.50 12.96 9.66
C TYR A 65 10.90 11.65 9.12
N LYS A 66 9.58 11.57 9.17
CA LYS A 66 8.80 10.45 8.63
C LYS A 66 7.99 10.94 7.41
N PRO A 67 8.63 11.08 6.23
CA PRO A 67 7.95 11.59 5.05
C PRO A 67 7.00 10.56 4.46
N TYR A 68 5.79 11.00 4.15
CA TYR A 68 4.78 10.29 3.36
C TYR A 68 4.68 10.94 1.99
N ALA A 69 5.21 10.29 0.97
CA ALA A 69 5.07 10.70 -0.42
C ALA A 69 3.78 10.10 -0.98
N ALA A 70 2.72 10.91 -1.03
CA ALA A 70 1.42 10.50 -1.56
C ALA A 70 1.33 10.89 -3.04
N ILE A 71 1.48 9.89 -3.91
CA ILE A 71 1.57 10.04 -5.36
C ILE A 71 0.72 8.95 -6.01
N TYR A 72 0.04 9.27 -7.12
CA TYR A 72 -0.68 8.26 -7.89
C TYR A 72 0.29 7.23 -8.49
N SER A 73 -0.14 5.98 -8.53
CA SER A 73 0.66 4.87 -9.06
C SER A 73 1.29 5.19 -10.42
N THR A 74 0.46 5.67 -11.37
CA THR A 74 0.95 6.03 -12.72
C THR A 74 1.95 7.18 -12.72
N PHE A 75 1.83 8.16 -11.81
CA PHE A 75 2.72 9.33 -11.79
C PHE A 75 4.04 9.04 -11.06
N LEU A 76 4.07 8.09 -10.13
CA LEU A 76 5.29 7.68 -9.45
C LEU A 76 6.33 7.10 -10.42
N GLN A 77 5.91 6.58 -11.59
CA GLN A 77 6.82 6.11 -12.64
C GLN A 77 7.83 7.18 -13.07
N ARG A 78 7.42 8.47 -13.08
CA ARG A 78 8.32 9.59 -13.43
C ARG A 78 9.48 9.74 -12.46
N ALA A 79 9.32 9.33 -11.21
CA ALA A 79 10.31 9.44 -10.16
C ALA A 79 11.05 8.12 -9.89
N TYR A 80 10.99 7.15 -10.79
CA TYR A 80 11.56 5.83 -10.56
C TYR A 80 13.07 5.88 -10.26
N ASP A 81 13.82 6.70 -10.98
CA ASP A 81 15.26 6.88 -10.75
C ASP A 81 15.56 7.39 -9.33
N GLN A 82 14.79 8.37 -8.85
CA GLN A 82 14.93 8.90 -7.49
C GLN A 82 14.50 7.89 -6.43
N VAL A 83 13.49 7.06 -6.70
CA VAL A 83 13.12 5.95 -5.82
C VAL A 83 14.28 4.96 -5.69
N VAL A 84 14.99 4.67 -6.79
CA VAL A 84 16.16 3.79 -6.78
C VAL A 84 17.34 4.42 -6.04
N HIS A 85 17.83 5.56 -6.52
CA HIS A 85 19.11 6.14 -6.07
C HIS A 85 19.00 6.90 -4.76
N ASP A 86 17.95 7.70 -4.59
CA ASP A 86 17.84 8.58 -3.42
C ASP A 86 17.22 7.86 -2.22
N VAL A 87 16.45 6.80 -2.45
CA VAL A 87 15.70 6.10 -1.40
C VAL A 87 16.14 4.66 -1.19
N ALA A 88 15.97 3.78 -2.20
CA ALA A 88 16.10 2.33 -2.00
C ALA A 88 17.54 1.89 -1.73
N ILE A 89 18.51 2.35 -2.52
CA ILE A 89 19.95 2.02 -2.35
C ILE A 89 20.45 2.50 -1.00
N GLN A 90 19.96 3.63 -0.52
CA GLN A 90 20.35 4.22 0.77
C GLN A 90 19.52 3.68 1.95
N SER A 91 18.51 2.82 1.69
CA SER A 91 17.59 2.29 2.71
C SER A 91 16.88 3.39 3.51
N LEU A 92 16.60 4.54 2.93
CA LEU A 92 15.95 5.64 3.63
C LEU A 92 14.46 5.35 3.89
N PRO A 93 13.94 5.61 5.09
CA PRO A 93 12.58 5.26 5.48
C PRO A 93 11.54 6.24 4.94
N VAL A 94 11.47 6.38 3.62
CA VAL A 94 10.39 7.09 2.93
C VAL A 94 9.18 6.17 2.82
N ARG A 95 7.99 6.71 3.09
CA ARG A 95 6.72 5.97 3.01
C ARG A 95 5.95 6.45 1.79
N PHE A 96 5.76 5.55 0.83
CA PHE A 96 5.01 5.83 -0.39
C PHE A 96 3.55 5.42 -0.21
N ALA A 97 2.67 6.41 -0.16
CA ALA A 97 1.22 6.22 -0.18
C ALA A 97 0.75 6.27 -1.65
N ILE A 98 0.55 5.09 -2.25
CA ILE A 98 0.29 4.96 -3.68
C ILE A 98 -1.22 4.89 -3.92
N ASP A 99 -1.81 6.02 -4.27
CA ASP A 99 -3.22 6.12 -4.64
C ASP A 99 -3.43 5.70 -6.11
N ARG A 100 -4.66 5.38 -6.49
CA ARG A 100 -5.05 4.94 -7.85
C ARG A 100 -4.28 3.70 -8.31
N ALA A 101 -4.06 2.75 -7.41
CA ALA A 101 -3.47 1.47 -7.77
C ALA A 101 -4.47 0.59 -8.55
N GLY A 102 -4.01 -0.02 -9.63
CA GLY A 102 -4.82 -0.84 -10.50
C GLY A 102 -5.64 -0.04 -11.52
N LEU A 103 -6.78 -0.61 -11.96
CA LEU A 103 -7.68 0.04 -12.91
C LEU A 103 -8.50 1.13 -12.21
N VAL A 104 -8.64 2.27 -12.84
CA VAL A 104 -9.16 3.51 -12.26
C VAL A 104 -10.50 3.99 -12.86
N GLY A 105 -11.10 3.21 -13.77
CA GLY A 105 -12.39 3.52 -14.38
C GLY A 105 -12.36 4.83 -15.18
N SER A 106 -13.15 5.81 -14.76
CA SER A 106 -13.36 7.07 -15.50
C SER A 106 -12.10 7.93 -15.63
N ASP A 107 -11.05 7.72 -14.84
CA ASP A 107 -9.79 8.47 -14.99
C ASP A 107 -9.03 8.04 -16.27
N GLY A 108 -9.38 6.90 -16.84
CA GLY A 108 -8.87 6.44 -18.14
C GLY A 108 -7.53 5.73 -18.10
N ALA A 109 -7.06 5.31 -19.27
CA ALA A 109 -5.87 4.47 -19.43
C ALA A 109 -4.58 5.13 -18.93
N THR A 110 -4.48 6.46 -19.05
CA THR A 110 -3.30 7.23 -18.61
C THR A 110 -3.12 7.26 -17.08
N HIS A 111 -4.16 6.89 -16.33
CA HIS A 111 -4.15 6.85 -14.87
C HIS A 111 -4.12 5.41 -14.32
N ALA A 112 -4.06 4.39 -15.17
CA ALA A 112 -3.99 3.00 -14.73
C ALA A 112 -2.70 2.73 -13.96
N GLY A 113 -2.84 2.27 -12.72
CA GLY A 113 -1.75 2.00 -11.78
C GLY A 113 -1.29 0.54 -11.82
N SER A 114 -0.65 0.12 -12.92
CA SER A 114 -0.37 -1.30 -13.20
C SER A 114 1.07 -1.73 -12.91
N PHE A 115 2.02 -0.81 -12.76
CA PHE A 115 3.45 -1.14 -12.79
C PHE A 115 4.18 -0.97 -11.45
N ASP A 116 3.62 -0.22 -10.51
CA ASP A 116 4.25 0.10 -9.23
C ASP A 116 4.69 -1.13 -8.43
N THR A 117 3.86 -2.17 -8.37
CA THR A 117 4.22 -3.42 -7.68
C THR A 117 5.47 -4.05 -8.28
N THR A 118 5.57 -4.11 -9.62
CA THR A 118 6.70 -4.74 -10.30
C THR A 118 7.99 -4.00 -10.01
N TYR A 119 8.07 -2.71 -10.32
CA TYR A 119 9.33 -1.99 -10.19
C TYR A 119 9.75 -1.75 -8.73
N LEU A 120 8.80 -1.56 -7.79
CA LEU A 120 9.13 -1.43 -6.37
C LEU A 120 9.61 -2.75 -5.75
N SER A 121 9.03 -3.87 -6.16
CA SER A 121 9.43 -5.19 -5.63
C SER A 121 10.81 -5.63 -6.10
N THR A 122 11.36 -5.09 -7.19
CA THR A 122 12.72 -5.38 -7.64
C THR A 122 13.79 -4.66 -6.80
N LEU A 123 13.41 -3.57 -6.12
CA LEU A 123 14.36 -2.73 -5.40
C LEU A 123 14.80 -3.36 -4.06
N PRO A 124 16.04 -3.15 -3.61
CA PRO A 124 16.52 -3.70 -2.34
C PRO A 124 15.75 -3.07 -1.15
N ASN A 125 15.64 -3.83 -0.07
CA ASN A 125 15.11 -3.42 1.24
C ASN A 125 13.68 -2.86 1.26
N PHE A 126 12.97 -2.82 0.15
CA PHE A 126 11.63 -2.26 0.06
C PHE A 126 10.59 -3.17 0.73
N VAL A 127 9.65 -2.58 1.46
CA VAL A 127 8.42 -3.25 1.91
C VAL A 127 7.28 -2.78 1.00
N VAL A 128 6.63 -3.70 0.28
CA VAL A 128 5.55 -3.38 -0.67
C VAL A 128 4.26 -4.07 -0.25
N MET A 129 3.25 -3.28 0.08
CA MET A 129 1.96 -3.72 0.61
C MET A 129 0.80 -3.35 -0.31
N ALA A 130 -0.27 -4.15 -0.32
CA ALA A 130 -1.51 -3.82 -1.03
C ALA A 130 -2.74 -4.14 -0.19
N ALA A 131 -3.54 -3.13 0.10
CA ALA A 131 -4.71 -3.25 0.94
C ALA A 131 -5.86 -3.97 0.23
N SER A 132 -6.40 -5.01 0.86
CA SER A 132 -7.57 -5.74 0.37
C SER A 132 -8.90 -5.03 0.67
N ASP A 133 -8.92 -4.20 1.71
CA ASP A 133 -10.03 -3.34 2.12
C ASP A 133 -9.51 -2.12 2.89
N GLU A 134 -10.42 -1.25 3.36
CA GLU A 134 -10.06 -0.04 4.11
C GLU A 134 -9.51 -0.33 5.51
N ALA A 135 -9.87 -1.44 6.13
CA ALA A 135 -9.31 -1.85 7.42
C ALA A 135 -7.85 -2.30 7.27
N GLU A 136 -7.54 -3.05 6.22
CA GLU A 136 -6.15 -3.41 5.89
C GLU A 136 -5.32 -2.18 5.52
N LEU A 137 -5.91 -1.19 4.83
CA LEU A 137 -5.22 0.08 4.57
C LEU A 137 -4.81 0.78 5.88
N VAL A 138 -5.71 0.86 6.85
CA VAL A 138 -5.38 1.44 8.17
C VAL A 138 -4.24 0.66 8.84
N ARG A 139 -4.30 -0.69 8.86
CA ARG A 139 -3.22 -1.51 9.44
C ARG A 139 -1.88 -1.32 8.72
N MET A 140 -1.90 -1.17 7.40
CA MET A 140 -0.68 -0.91 6.61
C MET A 140 -0.09 0.47 6.90
N ILE A 141 -0.91 1.50 7.06
CA ILE A 141 -0.46 2.83 7.48
C ILE A 141 0.14 2.74 8.89
N ASN A 142 -0.55 2.12 9.84
CA ASN A 142 -0.06 1.92 11.21
C ASN A 142 1.29 1.19 11.24
N THR A 143 1.44 0.16 10.40
CA THR A 143 2.70 -0.58 10.25
C THR A 143 3.79 0.31 9.67
N SER A 144 3.49 1.09 8.63
CA SER A 144 4.46 1.95 7.95
C SER A 144 5.05 3.03 8.87
N VAL A 145 4.30 3.53 9.85
CA VAL A 145 4.79 4.51 10.84
C VAL A 145 5.99 3.96 11.62
N ASN A 146 6.00 2.63 11.84
CA ASN A 146 7.02 1.93 12.64
C ASN A 146 8.22 1.44 11.80
N ILE A 147 8.16 1.52 10.47
CA ILE A 147 9.28 1.17 9.60
C ILE A 147 10.23 2.36 9.50
N ASN A 148 11.35 2.33 10.24
CA ASN A 148 12.29 3.44 10.36
C ASN A 148 13.70 3.13 9.81
N ASP A 149 13.89 1.97 9.20
CA ASP A 149 15.19 1.46 8.73
C ASP A 149 15.23 1.21 7.22
N ARG A 150 14.10 1.35 6.54
CA ARG A 150 13.95 1.04 5.11
C ARG A 150 12.73 1.69 4.48
N PRO A 151 12.67 1.80 3.14
CA PRO A 151 11.49 2.33 2.46
C PRO A 151 10.30 1.36 2.52
N SER A 152 9.11 1.94 2.52
CA SER A 152 7.87 1.18 2.45
C SER A 152 6.87 1.81 1.50
N ALA A 153 6.05 0.99 0.87
CA ALA A 153 4.94 1.41 0.03
C ALA A 153 3.68 0.64 0.40
N PHE A 154 2.56 1.34 0.44
CA PHE A 154 1.24 0.73 0.52
C PHE A 154 0.36 1.31 -0.57
N ARG A 155 -0.26 0.42 -1.32
CA ARG A 155 -1.08 0.77 -2.48
C ARG A 155 -2.55 0.51 -2.22
N TYR A 156 -3.40 1.40 -2.73
CA TYR A 156 -4.85 1.32 -2.58
C TYR A 156 -5.57 1.87 -3.81
N PRO A 157 -6.80 1.39 -4.09
CA PRO A 157 -7.51 1.74 -5.31
C PRO A 157 -8.18 3.10 -5.22
N ARG A 158 -8.53 3.66 -6.39
CA ARG A 158 -9.54 4.69 -6.49
C ARG A 158 -10.92 4.11 -6.15
N GLY A 159 -11.64 4.72 -5.25
CA GLY A 159 -13.01 4.30 -4.92
C GLY A 159 -13.36 4.38 -3.45
N SER A 160 -14.59 3.99 -3.16
CA SER A 160 -15.09 3.86 -1.79
C SER A 160 -14.66 2.53 -1.18
N GLY A 161 -14.53 2.47 0.15
CA GLY A 161 -14.40 1.23 0.87
C GLY A 161 -15.70 0.43 0.91
N PHE A 162 -15.64 -0.73 1.51
CA PHE A 162 -16.78 -1.66 1.64
C PHE A 162 -17.63 -1.40 2.90
N GLY A 163 -17.22 -0.44 3.74
CA GLY A 163 -17.89 -0.12 5.00
C GLY A 163 -17.54 -1.07 6.13
N VAL A 164 -16.34 -1.68 6.09
CA VAL A 164 -15.86 -2.52 7.18
C VAL A 164 -15.43 -1.68 8.37
N GLU A 165 -15.52 -2.26 9.57
CA GLU A 165 -15.06 -1.61 10.80
C GLU A 165 -13.55 -1.33 10.72
N LEU A 166 -13.18 -0.09 11.03
CA LEU A 166 -11.77 0.31 10.99
C LEU A 166 -11.06 -0.07 12.29
N PRO A 167 -9.84 -0.59 12.20
CA PRO A 167 -9.06 -0.99 13.37
C PRO A 167 -8.56 0.22 14.16
N ASP A 168 -8.09 -0.07 15.38
CA ASP A 168 -7.41 0.93 16.20
C ASP A 168 -6.10 1.38 15.55
N ILE A 169 -5.66 2.60 15.90
CA ILE A 169 -4.42 3.20 15.39
C ILE A 169 -3.15 2.41 15.77
N ASN A 170 -3.22 1.57 16.78
CA ASN A 170 -2.11 0.74 17.22
C ASN A 170 -2.08 -0.66 16.57
N GLU A 171 -3.14 -1.04 15.86
CA GLU A 171 -3.18 -2.33 15.18
C GLU A 171 -2.25 -2.33 13.96
N THR A 172 -1.19 -3.14 14.03
CA THR A 172 -0.22 -3.34 12.96
C THR A 172 -0.30 -4.74 12.40
N ILE A 173 0.37 -4.98 11.27
CA ILE A 173 0.59 -6.30 10.69
C ILE A 173 2.07 -6.66 10.74
N GLU A 174 2.36 -7.94 10.95
CA GLU A 174 3.73 -8.46 10.86
C GLU A 174 4.21 -8.39 9.41
N ILE A 175 5.39 -7.78 9.21
CA ILE A 175 5.95 -7.59 7.87
C ILE A 175 6.22 -8.95 7.21
N GLY A 176 5.72 -9.11 5.99
CA GLY A 176 5.87 -10.35 5.22
C GLY A 176 4.87 -11.44 5.61
N LYS A 177 3.83 -11.14 6.39
CA LYS A 177 2.79 -12.11 6.74
C LYS A 177 1.47 -11.82 6.04
N GLY A 178 1.06 -12.80 5.22
CA GLY A 178 -0.28 -12.89 4.67
C GLY A 178 -1.28 -13.47 5.69
N ARG A 179 -2.49 -13.72 5.22
CA ARG A 179 -3.52 -14.38 6.04
C ARG A 179 -4.42 -15.28 5.20
N ILE A 180 -4.93 -16.34 5.82
CA ILE A 180 -5.96 -17.19 5.23
C ILE A 180 -7.32 -16.57 5.52
N ILE A 181 -8.10 -16.35 4.47
CA ILE A 181 -9.48 -15.81 4.56
C ILE A 181 -10.50 -16.92 4.66
N SER A 182 -10.30 -17.98 3.87
CA SER A 182 -11.11 -19.20 3.91
C SER A 182 -10.25 -20.39 3.51
N SER A 183 -10.60 -21.59 4.02
CA SER A 183 -9.91 -22.84 3.69
C SER A 183 -10.79 -23.74 2.85
N GLY A 184 -10.24 -24.32 1.80
CA GLY A 184 -10.83 -25.31 0.91
C GLY A 184 -9.76 -26.26 0.41
N LYS A 185 -10.15 -27.31 -0.32
CA LYS A 185 -9.23 -28.39 -0.71
C LYS A 185 -9.07 -28.61 -2.23
N HIS A 186 -9.73 -27.80 -3.05
CA HIS A 186 -9.75 -28.05 -4.50
C HIS A 186 -9.06 -26.97 -5.33
N LEU A 187 -9.00 -25.74 -4.82
CA LEU A 187 -8.45 -24.60 -5.53
C LEU A 187 -7.93 -23.57 -4.52
N ALA A 188 -6.81 -22.95 -4.83
CA ALA A 188 -6.29 -21.80 -4.08
C ALA A 188 -6.42 -20.50 -4.91
N ILE A 189 -6.89 -19.44 -4.28
CA ILE A 189 -6.89 -18.07 -4.82
C ILE A 189 -5.95 -17.23 -3.97
N LEU A 190 -4.88 -16.74 -4.58
CA LEU A 190 -4.00 -15.77 -3.97
C LEU A 190 -4.43 -14.36 -4.37
N ASN A 191 -4.95 -13.62 -3.43
CA ASN A 191 -5.33 -12.23 -3.64
C ASN A 191 -4.23 -11.28 -3.20
N PHE A 192 -3.98 -10.25 -4.01
CA PHE A 192 -3.09 -9.15 -3.66
C PHE A 192 -3.81 -7.81 -3.91
N GLY A 193 -4.26 -7.18 -2.84
CA GLY A 193 -4.96 -5.90 -2.87
C GLY A 193 -6.48 -6.01 -3.04
N ALA A 194 -7.09 -5.02 -3.67
CA ALA A 194 -8.51 -4.66 -3.55
C ALA A 194 -9.52 -5.63 -4.22
N ARG A 195 -9.09 -6.77 -4.77
CA ARG A 195 -9.99 -7.75 -5.41
C ARG A 195 -10.51 -8.83 -4.47
N MET A 196 -10.29 -8.69 -3.17
CA MET A 196 -10.70 -9.67 -2.17
C MET A 196 -12.21 -9.96 -2.19
N ASN A 197 -13.04 -8.94 -2.40
CA ASN A 197 -14.49 -9.12 -2.44
C ASN A 197 -14.94 -9.95 -3.66
N GLU A 198 -14.31 -9.75 -4.80
CA GLU A 198 -14.53 -10.54 -6.02
C GLU A 198 -14.04 -11.98 -5.83
N CYS A 199 -12.92 -12.19 -5.16
CA CYS A 199 -12.42 -13.52 -4.81
C CYS A 199 -13.41 -14.27 -3.91
N LYS A 200 -13.96 -13.62 -2.88
CA LYS A 200 -14.98 -14.21 -2.00
C LYS A 200 -16.23 -14.62 -2.78
N LYS A 201 -16.75 -13.75 -3.65
CA LYS A 201 -17.92 -14.06 -4.50
C LYS A 201 -17.66 -15.22 -5.47
N ALA A 202 -16.45 -15.27 -6.05
CA ALA A 202 -16.05 -16.38 -6.91
C ALA A 202 -15.98 -17.69 -6.13
N ALA A 203 -15.38 -17.69 -4.94
CA ALA A 203 -15.31 -18.86 -4.07
C ALA A 203 -16.70 -19.34 -3.64
N GLU A 204 -17.61 -18.44 -3.26
CA GLU A 204 -19.00 -18.79 -2.94
C GLU A 204 -19.70 -19.48 -4.12
N THR A 205 -19.46 -18.98 -5.35
CA THR A 205 -20.05 -19.57 -6.57
C THR A 205 -19.48 -20.97 -6.84
N LEU A 206 -18.20 -21.16 -6.66
CA LEU A 206 -17.52 -22.45 -6.82
C LEU A 206 -17.92 -23.45 -5.73
N ASN A 207 -18.01 -23.00 -4.48
CA ASN A 207 -18.43 -23.84 -3.36
C ASN A 207 -19.82 -24.44 -3.55
N LYS A 208 -20.77 -23.66 -4.15
CA LYS A 208 -22.11 -24.17 -4.53
C LYS A 208 -22.06 -25.28 -5.58
N LYS A 209 -20.96 -25.38 -6.33
CA LYS A 209 -20.71 -26.45 -7.31
C LYS A 209 -19.85 -27.60 -6.75
N GLY A 210 -19.59 -27.60 -5.44
CA GLY A 210 -18.77 -28.62 -4.78
C GLY A 210 -17.26 -28.41 -4.90
N ILE A 211 -16.83 -27.24 -5.43
CA ILE A 211 -15.40 -26.88 -5.55
C ILE A 211 -15.05 -25.95 -4.40
N PHE A 212 -14.42 -26.48 -3.37
CA PHE A 212 -14.05 -25.74 -2.16
C PHE A 212 -12.74 -24.99 -2.35
N VAL A 213 -12.76 -23.68 -2.06
CA VAL A 213 -11.67 -22.76 -2.41
C VAL A 213 -10.99 -22.23 -1.15
N THR A 214 -9.66 -22.34 -1.11
CA THR A 214 -8.82 -21.58 -0.18
C THR A 214 -8.60 -20.17 -0.74
N ILE A 215 -8.78 -19.16 0.07
CA ILE A 215 -8.46 -17.75 -0.29
C ILE A 215 -7.37 -17.25 0.64
N PHE A 216 -6.29 -16.78 0.05
CA PHE A 216 -5.20 -16.10 0.73
C PHE A 216 -5.22 -14.60 0.42
N ASP A 217 -5.02 -13.78 1.44
CA ASP A 217 -4.69 -12.36 1.30
C ASP A 217 -3.17 -12.22 1.47
N ALA A 218 -2.49 -11.98 0.37
CA ALA A 218 -1.03 -11.89 0.38
C ALA A 218 -0.51 -10.71 1.20
N ARG A 219 -1.25 -9.60 1.28
CA ARG A 219 -0.86 -8.34 1.94
C ARG A 219 0.42 -7.73 1.40
N PHE A 220 1.48 -8.54 1.22
CA PHE A 220 2.82 -8.11 0.82
C PHE A 220 3.22 -8.72 -0.52
N ALA A 221 3.68 -7.86 -1.45
CA ALA A 221 4.44 -8.32 -2.61
C ALA A 221 5.92 -8.49 -2.24
N LYS A 222 6.39 -7.74 -1.23
CA LYS A 222 7.74 -7.82 -0.69
C LYS A 222 7.79 -7.39 0.78
N PRO A 223 8.36 -8.23 1.67
CA PRO A 223 8.71 -9.63 1.42
C PRO A 223 7.46 -10.51 1.27
N LEU A 224 7.56 -11.58 0.52
CA LEU A 224 6.50 -12.57 0.39
C LEU A 224 6.44 -13.48 1.61
N ASP A 225 5.24 -13.92 1.98
CA ASP A 225 5.06 -14.98 2.98
C ASP A 225 5.31 -16.35 2.32
N CYS A 226 6.57 -16.77 2.25
CA CYS A 226 6.95 -18.02 1.59
C CYS A 226 6.25 -19.25 2.22
N LEU A 227 5.98 -19.25 3.52
CA LEU A 227 5.31 -20.35 4.19
C LEU A 227 3.85 -20.48 3.72
N LEU A 228 3.18 -19.36 3.50
CA LEU A 228 1.80 -19.33 3.00
C LEU A 228 1.70 -19.92 1.58
N TYR A 229 2.73 -19.70 0.74
CA TYR A 229 2.73 -20.14 -0.66
C TYR A 229 3.21 -21.57 -0.85
N THR A 230 4.07 -22.09 0.04
CA THR A 230 4.70 -23.40 -0.13
C THR A 230 3.92 -24.53 0.55
N SER A 231 3.15 -24.24 1.59
CA SER A 231 2.45 -25.27 2.36
C SER A 231 1.24 -25.89 1.63
N ASP A 232 0.65 -25.17 0.66
CA ASP A 232 -0.55 -25.63 -0.05
C ASP A 232 -0.26 -26.18 -1.46
N ALA A 233 0.87 -25.84 -2.05
CA ALA A 233 1.23 -26.28 -3.40
C ALA A 233 2.08 -27.58 -3.41
N ALA A 234 2.75 -27.90 -2.31
CA ALA A 234 3.66 -29.03 -2.24
C ALA A 234 3.04 -30.31 -1.65
N ASP A 235 2.05 -30.21 -0.77
CA ASP A 235 1.48 -31.35 -0.07
C ASP A 235 0.44 -32.13 -0.91
N GLU A 236 -0.10 -31.56 -1.98
CA GLU A 236 -1.08 -32.21 -2.86
C GLU A 236 -0.48 -32.86 -4.12
N VAL A 237 0.79 -32.61 -4.45
CA VAL A 237 1.45 -33.15 -5.66
C VAL A 237 2.27 -34.42 -5.39
N LEU A 238 2.47 -34.80 -4.12
CA LEU A 238 3.26 -35.98 -3.72
C LEU A 238 2.46 -37.02 -2.96
N GLY A 239 1.12 -37.00 -3.06
CA GLY A 239 0.24 -38.06 -2.54
C GLY A 239 -0.22 -39.03 -3.62
#